data_2f51b285e31c3b455bee3fe807985ab5
#
_entry.id   2f51b285e31c3b455bee3fe807985ab5
#
_cell.length_a   1.000
_cell.length_b   1.000
_cell.length_c   1.000
_cell.angle_alpha   90.00
_cell.angle_beta   90.00
_cell.angle_gamma   90.00
#
_symmetry.space_group_name_H-M   'P 1'
#
loop_
_entity.id
_entity.type
_entity.pdbx_description
1 polymer ?
#
loop_
_entity_poly.entity_id
_entity_poly.type
_entity_poly.pdbx_seq_one_letter_code
_entity_poly.pdbx_strand_id
1 'polypeptide(L)'
;MRSQKICIVALIGMMSFLGFSQEGMPVYSDYLTDNYYLIHPSMAGVANCAKVRLTARQQWFGVDDAPSLQTLSAHSRIGDGPSAIGAIVYNDENGFHSNTGAYITYAHHLLLSRNEVDLNMISFGLSAGFIQYKLDETSFLAPGDFDQLISGIEQSATNFNIDVGMSYHFLDFYAHVTAKNILNNDGINFNEQGFAFNNLRTYLLSAGNVFQKYGSEWSYEPSLMYMYRDATEESSIDVNIKVYKEVDFGKVWGGLSYRRSLDGAQFLDGNSVSSQKLQYITPFIGVDYNQFMFAYTYSYQANTINFNTGGFHQITLGYNFNCRREKYECNCPAIN
;
A
#
# COMPACT_ATOMS: atom_id res chain seq x y z
N MET A 1 -34.36 -4.30 41.46
CA MET A 1 -33.72 -5.21 40.49
C MET A 1 -34.07 -4.96 39.01
N ARG A 2 -35.24 -4.41 38.65
CA ARG A 2 -35.62 -4.13 37.24
C ARG A 2 -34.93 -2.88 36.67
N SER A 3 -34.71 -1.87 37.48
CA SER A 3 -34.05 -0.61 37.09
C SER A 3 -32.53 -0.76 36.80
N GLN A 4 -31.84 -1.62 37.55
CA GLN A 4 -30.39 -1.87 37.30
C GLN A 4 -30.13 -2.62 36.00
N LYS A 5 -31.07 -3.50 35.59
CA LYS A 5 -30.92 -4.21 34.28
C LYS A 5 -31.13 -3.28 33.08
N ILE A 6 -31.95 -2.25 33.22
CA ILE A 6 -32.18 -1.24 32.16
C ILE A 6 -30.95 -0.35 32.01
N CYS A 7 -30.29 0.04 33.11
CA CYS A 7 -29.05 0.82 33.04
C CYS A 7 -27.88 0.03 32.42
N ILE A 8 -27.77 -1.27 32.67
CA ILE A 8 -26.72 -2.12 32.07
C ILE A 8 -26.97 -2.31 30.56
N VAL A 9 -28.20 -2.51 30.12
CA VAL A 9 -28.55 -2.62 28.71
C VAL A 9 -28.34 -1.29 27.98
N ALA A 10 -28.65 -0.15 28.62
CA ALA A 10 -28.36 1.18 28.07
C ALA A 10 -26.84 1.46 28.00
N LEU A 11 -26.06 0.98 28.98
CA LEU A 11 -24.60 1.13 28.96
C LEU A 11 -23.93 0.26 27.88
N ILE A 12 -24.45 -0.95 27.63
CA ILE A 12 -23.96 -1.84 26.55
C ILE A 12 -24.37 -1.31 25.18
N GLY A 13 -25.53 -0.67 25.06
CA GLY A 13 -25.98 -0.01 23.82
C GLY A 13 -25.18 1.24 23.43
N MET A 14 -24.44 1.87 24.36
CA MET A 14 -23.60 3.03 24.10
C MET A 14 -22.15 2.70 23.72
N MET A 15 -21.74 1.43 23.79
CA MET A 15 -20.37 1.00 23.40
C MET A 15 -20.25 0.52 21.95
N SER A 16 -21.30 0.59 21.16
CA SER A 16 -21.28 0.23 19.76
C SER A 16 -21.37 1.50 18.94
N PHE A 17 -20.30 1.97 18.38
CA PHE A 17 -20.15 2.85 17.20
C PHE A 17 -18.96 3.78 17.34
N LEU A 18 -17.76 3.23 17.27
CA LEU A 18 -16.60 3.97 16.78
C LEU A 18 -15.81 3.05 15.82
N GLY A 19 -16.43 2.70 14.71
CA GLY A 19 -15.76 2.00 13.63
C GLY A 19 -15.63 2.93 12.44
N PHE A 20 -14.78 3.94 12.53
CA PHE A 20 -14.39 4.76 11.39
C PHE A 20 -13.00 4.30 10.95
N SER A 21 -12.96 3.36 10.01
CA SER A 21 -11.74 3.02 9.30
C SER A 21 -11.79 3.66 7.93
N GLN A 22 -11.12 4.79 7.76
CA GLN A 22 -10.86 5.35 6.44
C GLN A 22 -9.35 5.48 6.29
N GLU A 23 -8.81 4.73 5.33
CA GLU A 23 -7.40 4.67 5.03
C GLU A 23 -7.04 5.77 4.01
N GLY A 24 -5.83 6.35 4.13
CA GLY A 24 -5.12 6.87 2.98
C GLY A 24 -4.88 5.76 1.95
N MET A 25 -3.98 5.94 1.00
CA MET A 25 -3.69 4.89 0.01
C MET A 25 -3.45 3.54 0.71
N PRO A 26 -4.32 2.55 0.51
CA PRO A 26 -4.20 1.29 1.22
C PRO A 26 -2.94 0.55 0.79
N VAL A 27 -2.25 -0.06 1.76
CA VAL A 27 -1.05 -0.86 1.49
C VAL A 27 -1.48 -2.27 1.12
N TYR A 28 -1.53 -2.51 -0.16
CA TYR A 28 -1.83 -3.84 -0.71
C TYR A 28 -0.55 -4.54 -1.19
N SER A 29 -0.70 -5.36 -2.21
CA SER A 29 0.37 -6.14 -2.84
C SER A 29 1.12 -5.40 -3.95
N ASP A 30 0.95 -4.07 -4.05
CA ASP A 30 1.54 -3.27 -5.13
C ASP A 30 3.07 -3.32 -5.15
N TYR A 31 3.69 -3.42 -3.98
CA TYR A 31 5.14 -3.55 -3.85
C TYR A 31 5.69 -4.86 -4.43
N LEU A 32 4.86 -5.90 -4.53
CA LEU A 32 5.27 -7.19 -5.11
C LEU A 32 5.58 -7.09 -6.62
N THR A 33 5.10 -6.04 -7.28
CA THR A 33 5.39 -5.73 -8.68
C THR A 33 6.58 -4.77 -8.86
N ASP A 34 7.58 -4.82 -7.98
CA ASP A 34 8.76 -3.96 -7.95
C ASP A 34 8.45 -2.46 -7.81
N ASN A 35 7.25 -2.13 -7.29
CA ASN A 35 6.83 -0.75 -7.04
C ASN A 35 6.92 -0.39 -5.56
N TYR A 36 8.07 -0.66 -4.93
CA TYR A 36 8.32 -0.33 -3.51
C TYR A 36 8.16 1.17 -3.21
N TYR A 37 8.33 2.02 -4.22
CA TYR A 37 8.16 3.46 -4.07
C TYR A 37 6.75 3.87 -3.60
N LEU A 38 5.71 3.12 -3.95
CA LEU A 38 4.34 3.41 -3.47
C LEU A 38 4.20 3.37 -1.95
N ILE A 39 5.03 2.55 -1.30
CA ILE A 39 4.93 2.36 0.16
C ILE A 39 6.13 2.91 0.92
N HIS A 40 7.28 3.06 0.28
CA HIS A 40 8.52 3.53 0.88
C HIS A 40 9.06 4.75 0.16
N PRO A 41 8.89 5.98 0.69
CA PRO A 41 9.40 7.21 0.07
C PRO A 41 10.89 7.18 -0.22
N SER A 42 11.67 6.48 0.62
CA SER A 42 13.12 6.31 0.45
C SER A 42 13.51 5.53 -0.81
N MET A 43 12.57 4.86 -1.47
CA MET A 43 12.80 4.12 -2.71
C MET A 43 12.68 4.99 -3.97
N ALA A 44 12.27 6.26 -3.86
CA ALA A 44 12.25 7.17 -5.00
C ALA A 44 13.64 7.32 -5.59
N GLY A 45 13.81 6.98 -6.87
CA GLY A 45 15.09 7.11 -7.61
C GLY A 45 16.22 6.21 -7.11
N VAL A 46 15.96 5.17 -6.33
CA VAL A 46 16.97 4.18 -5.94
C VAL A 46 17.48 3.44 -7.16
N ALA A 47 16.60 3.13 -8.10
CA ALA A 47 16.93 2.38 -9.31
C ALA A 47 17.85 3.16 -10.28
N ASN A 48 18.54 2.42 -11.13
CA ASN A 48 19.37 2.97 -12.21
C ASN A 48 18.56 3.73 -13.26
N CYS A 49 17.29 3.35 -13.47
CA CYS A 49 16.38 3.99 -14.41
C CYS A 49 15.39 4.91 -13.68
N ALA A 50 14.93 5.94 -14.36
CA ALA A 50 13.68 6.58 -14.02
C ALA A 50 12.54 5.59 -14.29
N LYS A 51 11.56 5.53 -13.39
CA LYS A 51 10.45 4.57 -13.46
C LYS A 51 9.12 5.29 -13.45
N VAL A 52 8.21 4.86 -14.31
CA VAL A 52 6.78 5.20 -14.25
C VAL A 52 6.03 3.88 -14.07
N ARG A 53 5.07 3.86 -13.17
CA ARG A 53 4.22 2.70 -12.89
C ARG A 53 2.76 3.14 -12.84
N LEU A 54 1.92 2.45 -13.60
CA LEU A 54 0.48 2.58 -13.58
C LEU A 54 -0.10 1.27 -13.09
N THR A 55 -0.86 1.29 -12.00
CA THR A 55 -1.54 0.12 -11.46
C THR A 55 -3.04 0.36 -11.46
N ALA A 56 -3.78 -0.64 -11.92
CA ALA A 56 -5.24 -0.68 -11.82
C ALA A 56 -5.62 -1.98 -11.09
N ARG A 57 -6.41 -1.83 -10.03
CA ARG A 57 -6.97 -2.94 -9.24
C ARG A 57 -8.47 -2.84 -9.25
N GLN A 58 -9.13 -3.98 -9.33
CA GLN A 58 -10.56 -4.10 -9.15
C GLN A 58 -10.92 -5.36 -8.36
N GLN A 59 -11.90 -5.21 -7.46
CA GLN A 59 -12.49 -6.28 -6.69
C GLN A 59 -13.90 -6.56 -7.23
N TRP A 60 -14.39 -7.77 -7.11
CA TRP A 60 -15.76 -8.18 -7.42
C TRP A 60 -16.25 -7.77 -8.81
N PHE A 61 -15.64 -8.34 -9.85
CA PHE A 61 -16.05 -8.09 -11.24
C PHE A 61 -17.54 -8.32 -11.45
N GLY A 62 -18.22 -7.34 -12.06
CA GLY A 62 -19.65 -7.39 -12.38
C GLY A 62 -20.58 -6.95 -11.24
N VAL A 63 -20.02 -6.37 -10.18
CA VAL A 63 -20.77 -5.69 -9.12
C VAL A 63 -20.63 -4.19 -9.34
N ASP A 64 -21.77 -3.48 -9.32
CA ASP A 64 -21.78 -2.02 -9.40
C ASP A 64 -21.10 -1.44 -8.12
N ASP A 65 -20.40 -0.32 -8.26
CA ASP A 65 -19.65 0.37 -7.19
C ASP A 65 -18.64 -0.52 -6.43
N ALA A 66 -18.14 -1.57 -7.10
CA ALA A 66 -17.14 -2.46 -6.53
C ALA A 66 -15.81 -1.74 -6.26
N PRO A 67 -15.09 -2.10 -5.17
CA PRO A 67 -13.85 -1.46 -4.82
C PRO A 67 -12.83 -1.46 -5.97
N SER A 68 -12.28 -0.30 -6.28
CA SER A 68 -11.26 -0.10 -7.31
C SER A 68 -10.16 0.84 -6.82
N LEU A 69 -8.92 0.55 -7.21
CA LEU A 69 -7.77 1.41 -6.92
C LEU A 69 -6.97 1.62 -8.19
N GLN A 70 -6.72 2.88 -8.53
CA GLN A 70 -5.81 3.27 -9.58
C GLN A 70 -4.65 4.06 -8.98
N THR A 71 -3.41 3.73 -9.34
CA THR A 71 -2.22 4.46 -8.90
C THR A 71 -1.33 4.78 -10.08
N LEU A 72 -0.82 5.99 -10.10
CA LEU A 72 0.25 6.41 -11.01
C LEU A 72 1.41 6.90 -10.17
N SER A 73 2.57 6.29 -10.32
CA SER A 73 3.79 6.71 -9.68
C SER A 73 4.90 6.96 -10.70
N ALA A 74 5.69 8.00 -10.46
CA ALA A 74 6.87 8.32 -11.26
C ALA A 74 7.98 8.79 -10.35
N HIS A 75 9.22 8.32 -10.59
CA HIS A 75 10.37 8.80 -9.84
C HIS A 75 11.66 8.72 -10.65
N SER A 76 12.61 9.58 -10.33
CA SER A 76 13.90 9.65 -11.01
C SER A 76 14.95 10.28 -10.10
N ARG A 77 16.22 9.96 -10.34
CA ARG A 77 17.33 10.73 -9.76
C ARG A 77 17.47 12.09 -10.45
N ILE A 78 17.90 13.07 -9.66
CA ILE A 78 18.23 14.42 -10.14
C ILE A 78 19.69 14.42 -10.61
N GLY A 79 19.90 14.50 -11.91
CA GLY A 79 21.26 14.43 -12.47
C GLY A 79 21.99 13.15 -12.01
N ASP A 80 23.31 13.20 -11.88
CA ASP A 80 24.13 12.07 -11.40
C ASP A 80 24.34 12.06 -9.89
N GLY A 81 23.66 12.95 -9.19
CA GLY A 81 23.76 13.12 -7.75
C GLY A 81 23.02 12.05 -6.94
N PRO A 82 23.15 12.13 -5.61
CA PRO A 82 22.50 11.21 -4.69
C PRO A 82 21.02 11.55 -4.44
N SER A 83 20.53 12.67 -4.94
CA SER A 83 19.17 13.14 -4.70
C SER A 83 18.20 12.66 -5.77
N ALA A 84 16.97 12.42 -5.38
CA ALA A 84 15.89 11.97 -6.26
C ALA A 84 14.57 12.67 -5.95
N ILE A 85 13.70 12.70 -6.93
CA ILE A 85 12.34 13.17 -6.83
C ILE A 85 11.37 12.11 -7.32
N GLY A 86 10.16 12.17 -6.81
CA GLY A 86 9.06 11.33 -7.27
C GLY A 86 7.71 11.99 -7.04
N ALA A 87 6.72 11.43 -7.69
CA ALA A 87 5.32 11.81 -7.52
C ALA A 87 4.43 10.58 -7.54
N ILE A 88 3.37 10.59 -6.74
CA ILE A 88 2.34 9.56 -6.68
C ILE A 88 0.99 10.25 -6.77
N VAL A 89 0.11 9.73 -7.62
CA VAL A 89 -1.31 10.09 -7.65
C VAL A 89 -2.09 8.79 -7.58
N TYR A 90 -3.16 8.77 -6.79
CA TYR A 90 -4.04 7.62 -6.70
C TYR A 90 -5.48 8.03 -6.55
N ASN A 91 -6.37 7.13 -6.96
CA ASN A 91 -7.80 7.18 -6.74
C ASN A 91 -8.27 5.82 -6.24
N ASP A 92 -8.86 5.79 -5.05
CA ASP A 92 -9.39 4.60 -4.39
C ASP A 92 -10.90 4.80 -4.19
N GLU A 93 -11.70 3.95 -4.79
CA GLU A 93 -13.15 4.00 -4.72
C GLU A 93 -13.67 2.72 -4.06
N ASN A 94 -14.61 2.86 -3.16
CA ASN A 94 -15.26 1.75 -2.48
C ASN A 94 -16.71 2.11 -2.16
N GLY A 95 -17.62 1.69 -3.02
CA GLY A 95 -19.01 2.10 -2.94
C GLY A 95 -19.15 3.62 -3.08
N PHE A 96 -19.81 4.24 -2.14
CA PHE A 96 -20.02 5.69 -2.09
C PHE A 96 -18.83 6.49 -1.53
N HIS A 97 -17.79 5.81 -1.07
CA HIS A 97 -16.57 6.43 -0.59
C HIS A 97 -15.55 6.53 -1.69
N SER A 98 -14.92 7.69 -1.85
CA SER A 98 -13.75 7.85 -2.69
C SER A 98 -12.63 8.58 -1.94
N ASN A 99 -11.40 8.19 -2.25
CA ASN A 99 -10.20 8.71 -1.63
C ASN A 99 -9.15 9.00 -2.71
N THR A 100 -8.96 10.27 -3.02
CA THR A 100 -7.99 10.71 -4.04
C THR A 100 -6.82 11.39 -3.36
N GLY A 101 -5.60 10.98 -3.70
CA GLY A 101 -4.39 11.57 -3.13
C GLY A 101 -3.33 11.89 -4.17
N ALA A 102 -2.54 12.91 -3.86
CA ALA A 102 -1.37 13.31 -4.63
C ALA A 102 -0.21 13.65 -3.70
N TYR A 103 0.94 13.03 -3.93
CA TYR A 103 2.15 13.20 -3.14
C TYR A 103 3.34 13.57 -4.02
N ILE A 104 4.21 14.44 -3.50
CA ILE A 104 5.53 14.72 -4.05
C ILE A 104 6.56 14.19 -3.06
N THR A 105 7.59 13.54 -3.57
CA THR A 105 8.64 12.90 -2.77
C THR A 105 10.00 13.51 -3.10
N TYR A 106 10.79 13.74 -2.07
CA TYR A 106 12.23 13.95 -2.16
C TYR A 106 12.94 12.78 -1.47
N ALA A 107 13.95 12.22 -2.10
CA ALA A 107 14.80 11.20 -1.51
C ALA A 107 16.28 11.52 -1.66
N HIS A 108 17.09 11.01 -0.73
CA HIS A 108 18.54 11.20 -0.73
C HIS A 108 19.23 9.88 -0.39
N HIS A 109 20.22 9.49 -1.21
CA HIS A 109 20.88 8.20 -1.15
C HIS A 109 22.34 8.38 -0.75
N LEU A 110 22.74 7.89 0.40
CA LEU A 110 24.09 7.93 0.91
C LEU A 110 24.80 6.61 0.64
N LEU A 111 25.79 6.64 -0.23
CA LEU A 111 26.67 5.50 -0.48
C LEU A 111 27.70 5.40 0.64
N LEU A 112 27.74 4.26 1.29
CA LEU A 112 28.67 3.95 2.37
C LEU A 112 29.84 3.08 1.88
N SER A 113 29.76 2.54 0.68
CA SER A 113 30.81 1.73 0.07
C SER A 113 32.06 2.55 -0.20
N ARG A 114 33.22 1.93 -0.01
CA ARG A 114 34.52 2.49 -0.40
C ARG A 114 34.87 2.23 -1.87
N ASN A 115 34.21 1.27 -2.49
CA ASN A 115 34.32 0.93 -3.91
C ASN A 115 32.98 1.24 -4.62
N GLU A 116 33.02 1.30 -5.96
CA GLU A 116 31.84 1.59 -6.77
C GLU A 116 31.07 0.31 -7.19
N VAL A 117 31.53 -0.86 -6.73
CA VAL A 117 31.03 -2.18 -7.17
C VAL A 117 30.07 -2.76 -6.14
N ASP A 118 30.45 -2.72 -4.85
CA ASP A 118 29.62 -3.26 -3.78
C ASP A 118 28.56 -2.26 -3.36
N LEU A 119 27.31 -2.66 -3.45
CA LEU A 119 26.20 -1.84 -2.94
C LEU A 119 26.22 -1.82 -1.42
N ASN A 120 26.40 -0.64 -0.83
CA ASN A 120 26.18 -0.36 0.58
C ASN A 120 25.60 1.05 0.68
N MET A 121 24.28 1.16 0.87
CA MET A 121 23.58 2.42 0.71
C MET A 121 22.49 2.59 1.76
N ILE A 122 22.43 3.76 2.38
CA ILE A 122 21.30 4.23 3.16
C ILE A 122 20.55 5.28 2.35
N SER A 123 19.24 5.15 2.28
CA SER A 123 18.36 6.09 1.59
C SER A 123 17.34 6.67 2.56
N PHE A 124 17.11 7.96 2.49
CA PHE A 124 16.08 8.67 3.22
C PHE A 124 15.07 9.24 2.25
N GLY A 125 13.80 9.22 2.60
CA GLY A 125 12.73 9.77 1.78
C GLY A 125 11.70 10.50 2.61
N LEU A 126 11.21 11.59 2.05
CA LEU A 126 10.13 12.41 2.58
C LEU A 126 9.11 12.63 1.47
N SER A 127 7.87 12.25 1.72
CA SER A 127 6.74 12.59 0.85
C SER A 127 5.82 13.57 1.56
N ALA A 128 5.30 14.53 0.80
CA ALA A 128 4.30 15.47 1.28
C ALA A 128 3.17 15.54 0.25
N GLY A 129 1.93 15.57 0.69
CA GLY A 129 0.81 15.54 -0.21
C GLY A 129 -0.54 15.82 0.42
N PHE A 130 -1.55 15.84 -0.43
CA PHE A 130 -2.94 16.04 -0.07
C PHE A 130 -3.73 14.79 -0.33
N ILE A 131 -4.68 14.53 0.57
CA ILE A 131 -5.67 13.46 0.46
C ILE A 131 -7.04 14.11 0.54
N GLN A 132 -7.89 13.87 -0.45
CA GLN A 132 -9.28 14.26 -0.46
C GLN A 132 -10.16 13.03 -0.26
N TYR A 133 -10.92 13.03 0.80
CA TYR A 133 -11.97 12.06 1.08
C TYR A 133 -13.31 12.58 0.63
N LYS A 134 -14.13 11.74 0.02
CA LYS A 134 -15.48 12.04 -0.38
C LYS A 134 -16.44 10.94 0.03
N LEU A 135 -17.64 11.33 0.42
CA LEU A 135 -18.78 10.46 0.66
C LEU A 135 -19.97 11.01 -0.14
N ASP A 136 -20.45 10.23 -1.08
CA ASP A 136 -21.63 10.57 -1.89
C ASP A 136 -22.90 10.01 -1.26
N GLU A 137 -23.69 10.88 -0.61
CA GLU A 137 -24.98 10.54 0.00
C GLU A 137 -26.16 10.91 -0.89
N THR A 138 -25.95 11.37 -2.11
CA THR A 138 -27.01 11.92 -2.97
C THR A 138 -28.09 10.90 -3.33
N SER A 139 -27.75 9.60 -3.31
CA SER A 139 -28.65 8.49 -3.62
C SER A 139 -29.24 7.78 -2.38
N PHE A 140 -28.88 8.20 -1.14
CA PHE A 140 -29.27 7.48 0.07
C PHE A 140 -30.74 7.70 0.48
N LEU A 141 -31.32 8.83 0.08
CA LEU A 141 -32.69 9.16 0.41
C LEU A 141 -33.55 9.11 -0.86
N ALA A 142 -34.73 8.44 -0.76
CA ALA A 142 -35.73 8.56 -1.80
C ALA A 142 -36.38 9.97 -1.77
N PRO A 143 -36.91 10.47 -2.89
CA PRO A 143 -37.55 11.78 -2.94
C PRO A 143 -38.70 11.87 -1.91
N GLY A 144 -38.54 12.76 -0.94
CA GLY A 144 -39.51 13.00 0.12
C GLY A 144 -39.20 12.31 1.45
N ASP A 145 -38.19 11.44 1.54
CA ASP A 145 -37.72 10.87 2.77
C ASP A 145 -36.79 11.87 3.51
N PHE A 146 -36.84 11.84 4.81
CA PHE A 146 -35.97 12.64 5.67
C PHE A 146 -35.31 11.75 6.72
N ASP A 147 -33.99 11.74 6.73
CA ASP A 147 -33.18 11.17 7.82
C ASP A 147 -32.26 12.25 8.37
N GLN A 148 -32.26 12.42 9.68
CA GLN A 148 -31.48 13.44 10.37
C GLN A 148 -29.96 13.18 10.29
N LEU A 149 -29.52 11.96 10.01
CA LEU A 149 -28.13 11.55 9.93
C LEU A 149 -27.57 11.62 8.49
N ILE A 150 -28.45 11.67 7.49
CA ILE A 150 -28.08 11.67 6.08
C ILE A 150 -28.23 13.09 5.53
N SER A 151 -27.13 13.66 5.07
CA SER A 151 -27.15 15.02 4.51
C SER A 151 -27.77 15.09 3.10
N GLY A 152 -27.75 13.96 2.37
CA GLY A 152 -28.23 13.85 0.99
C GLY A 152 -27.39 14.62 -0.03
N ILE A 153 -26.16 14.99 0.31
CA ILE A 153 -25.22 15.72 -0.54
C ILE A 153 -23.87 14.97 -0.63
N GLU A 154 -23.03 15.38 -1.57
CA GLU A 154 -21.62 14.96 -1.56
C GLU A 154 -20.87 15.71 -0.45
N GLN A 155 -20.33 14.95 0.51
CA GLN A 155 -19.47 15.48 1.56
C GLN A 155 -18.01 15.25 1.17
N SER A 156 -17.14 16.23 1.42
CA SER A 156 -15.72 16.09 1.14
C SER A 156 -14.85 16.76 2.19
N ALA A 157 -13.68 16.18 2.46
CA ALA A 157 -12.65 16.77 3.30
C ALA A 157 -11.27 16.58 2.66
N THR A 158 -10.42 17.58 2.76
CA THR A 158 -9.06 17.54 2.23
C THR A 158 -8.07 17.75 3.37
N ASN A 159 -7.12 16.81 3.49
CA ASN A 159 -6.08 16.84 4.50
C ASN A 159 -4.70 16.86 3.85
N PHE A 160 -3.77 17.63 4.44
CA PHE A 160 -2.35 17.56 4.12
C PHE A 160 -1.67 16.53 5.01
N ASN A 161 -0.77 15.73 4.44
CA ASN A 161 -0.03 14.73 5.19
C ASN A 161 1.42 14.57 4.71
N ILE A 162 2.22 13.93 5.57
CA ILE A 162 3.64 13.69 5.35
C ILE A 162 3.93 12.21 5.63
N ASP A 163 4.74 11.61 4.76
CA ASP A 163 5.31 10.26 4.95
C ASP A 163 6.83 10.38 5.03
N VAL A 164 7.45 9.61 5.92
CA VAL A 164 8.91 9.50 6.02
C VAL A 164 9.34 8.06 5.91
N GLY A 165 10.49 7.83 5.29
CA GLY A 165 11.03 6.49 5.12
C GLY A 165 12.55 6.46 5.12
N MET A 166 13.07 5.31 5.52
CA MET A 166 14.49 4.98 5.45
C MET A 166 14.62 3.59 4.83
N SER A 167 15.62 3.42 3.97
CA SER A 167 15.96 2.13 3.37
C SER A 167 17.44 1.87 3.51
N TYR A 168 17.80 0.64 3.76
CA TYR A 168 19.17 0.16 3.78
C TYR A 168 19.34 -0.97 2.77
N HIS A 169 20.35 -0.87 1.91
CA HIS A 169 20.73 -1.88 0.93
C HIS A 169 22.18 -2.26 1.15
N PHE A 170 22.42 -3.55 1.29
CA PHE A 170 23.75 -4.12 1.42
C PHE A 170 23.88 -5.36 0.55
N LEU A 171 24.59 -5.26 -0.57
CA LEU A 171 24.65 -6.31 -1.59
C LEU A 171 23.23 -6.72 -2.00
N ASP A 172 22.90 -7.99 -1.84
CA ASP A 172 21.60 -8.56 -2.17
C ASP A 172 20.54 -8.43 -1.06
N PHE A 173 20.91 -7.91 0.11
CA PHE A 173 20.02 -7.68 1.24
C PHE A 173 19.44 -6.26 1.22
N TYR A 174 18.18 -6.14 1.61
CA TYR A 174 17.53 -4.86 1.82
C TYR A 174 16.59 -4.86 3.04
N ALA A 175 16.42 -3.68 3.62
CA ALA A 175 15.44 -3.43 4.66
C ALA A 175 14.89 -2.00 4.53
N HIS A 176 13.58 -1.84 4.81
CA HIS A 176 12.89 -0.56 4.73
C HIS A 176 12.07 -0.32 5.98
N VAL A 177 12.04 0.92 6.42
CA VAL A 177 11.19 1.42 7.52
C VAL A 177 10.47 2.65 7.01
N THR A 178 9.15 2.72 7.19
CA THR A 178 8.34 3.86 6.76
C THR A 178 7.27 4.17 7.80
N ALA A 179 7.07 5.44 8.07
CA ALA A 179 5.90 5.96 8.77
C ALA A 179 5.11 6.82 7.79
N LYS A 180 3.86 6.42 7.53
CA LYS A 180 2.92 7.13 6.65
C LYS A 180 1.92 7.92 7.49
N ASN A 181 1.44 9.03 6.93
CA ASN A 181 0.43 9.87 7.53
C ASN A 181 0.83 10.34 8.94
N ILE A 182 2.04 10.87 9.11
CA ILE A 182 2.62 11.17 10.43
C ILE A 182 2.00 12.39 11.13
N LEU A 183 1.29 13.27 10.40
CA LEU A 183 0.61 14.41 11.01
C LEU A 183 -0.62 13.92 11.79
N ASN A 184 -0.88 14.54 12.92
CA ASN A 184 -2.04 14.22 13.75
C ASN A 184 -3.36 14.60 13.05
N ASN A 185 -4.47 14.02 13.54
CA ASN A 185 -5.84 14.27 13.04
C ASN A 185 -6.25 15.76 13.08
N ASP A 186 -5.65 16.54 14.00
CA ASP A 186 -5.79 17.98 14.06
C ASP A 186 -4.91 18.71 13.02
N GLY A 187 -4.27 17.94 12.12
CA GLY A 187 -3.46 18.45 11.05
C GLY A 187 -4.24 19.45 10.18
N ILE A 188 -3.56 20.07 9.24
CA ILE A 188 -4.15 21.11 8.38
C ILE A 188 -5.35 20.52 7.63
N ASN A 189 -6.51 20.67 8.22
CA ASN A 189 -7.79 20.30 7.63
C ASN A 189 -8.37 21.54 6.96
N PHE A 190 -8.59 21.46 5.65
CA PHE A 190 -9.12 22.57 4.86
C PHE A 190 -10.65 22.59 4.78
N ASN A 191 -11.32 21.77 5.59
CA ASN A 191 -12.78 21.71 5.60
C ASN A 191 -13.40 22.55 6.73
N GLU A 192 -14.20 23.55 6.38
CA GLU A 192 -14.91 24.42 7.34
C GLU A 192 -16.09 23.71 8.03
N GLN A 193 -16.53 22.55 7.56
CA GLN A 193 -17.77 21.89 8.01
C GLN A 193 -17.58 20.84 9.11
N GLY A 194 -16.40 20.71 9.70
CA GLY A 194 -16.20 19.88 10.90
C GLY A 194 -16.25 18.37 10.66
N PHE A 195 -16.21 17.92 9.42
CA PHE A 195 -16.10 16.49 9.09
C PHE A 195 -14.66 16.04 9.38
N ALA A 196 -14.44 15.40 10.53
CA ALA A 196 -13.13 14.93 10.92
C ALA A 196 -12.93 13.48 10.42
N PHE A 197 -11.98 13.29 9.52
CA PHE A 197 -11.50 11.95 9.19
C PHE A 197 -10.34 11.57 10.11
N ASN A 198 -10.36 10.35 10.62
CA ASN A 198 -9.25 9.85 11.41
C ASN A 198 -8.03 9.65 10.51
N ASN A 199 -6.93 10.31 10.86
CA ASN A 199 -5.65 10.06 10.22
C ASN A 199 -5.11 8.70 10.68
N LEU A 200 -5.03 7.73 9.77
CA LEU A 200 -4.50 6.41 10.07
C LEU A 200 -2.98 6.39 9.85
N ARG A 201 -2.25 6.79 10.90
CA ARG A 201 -0.80 6.65 10.91
C ARG A 201 -0.44 5.17 10.76
N THR A 202 0.39 4.87 9.77
CA THR A 202 0.78 3.50 9.44
C THR A 202 2.28 3.35 9.47
N TYR A 203 2.77 2.35 10.18
CA TYR A 203 4.17 1.97 10.24
C TYR A 203 4.39 0.71 9.40
N LEU A 204 5.40 0.75 8.54
CA LEU A 204 5.77 -0.34 7.64
C LEU A 204 7.23 -0.72 7.89
N LEU A 205 7.47 -2.00 8.08
CA LEU A 205 8.80 -2.58 8.19
C LEU A 205 8.89 -3.73 7.19
N SER A 206 9.82 -3.67 6.26
CA SER A 206 10.04 -4.75 5.30
C SER A 206 11.52 -5.11 5.18
N ALA A 207 11.81 -6.37 4.89
CA ALA A 207 13.15 -6.85 4.64
C ALA A 207 13.11 -8.04 3.68
N GLY A 208 14.17 -8.18 2.87
CA GLY A 208 14.33 -9.30 1.95
C GLY A 208 15.78 -9.48 1.55
N ASN A 209 16.02 -10.59 0.88
CA ASN A 209 17.33 -10.92 0.33
C ASN A 209 17.18 -11.67 -0.98
N VAL A 210 18.03 -11.37 -1.96
CA VAL A 210 18.06 -12.08 -3.23
C VAL A 210 19.14 -13.13 -3.19
N PHE A 211 18.82 -14.33 -3.61
CA PHE A 211 19.76 -15.45 -3.71
C PHE A 211 19.89 -15.86 -5.17
N GLN A 212 21.10 -15.74 -5.71
CA GLN A 212 21.43 -16.24 -7.04
C GLN A 212 22.72 -17.06 -6.97
N LYS A 213 22.68 -18.24 -7.58
CA LYS A 213 23.89 -19.05 -7.73
C LYS A 213 24.70 -18.50 -8.92
N TYR A 214 26.00 -18.40 -8.77
CA TYR A 214 26.89 -17.98 -9.84
C TYR A 214 26.66 -18.75 -11.14
N GLY A 215 26.43 -18.02 -12.24
CA GLY A 215 26.12 -18.59 -13.55
C GLY A 215 24.70 -19.15 -13.71
N SER A 216 23.81 -18.90 -12.77
CA SER A 216 22.39 -19.28 -12.88
C SER A 216 21.56 -18.14 -13.46
N GLU A 217 20.67 -18.48 -14.39
CA GLU A 217 19.62 -17.57 -14.88
C GLU A 217 18.47 -17.36 -13.86
N TRP A 218 18.48 -18.10 -12.75
CA TRP A 218 17.43 -18.07 -11.74
C TRP A 218 17.90 -17.38 -10.48
N SER A 219 17.06 -16.49 -9.96
CA SER A 219 17.22 -15.89 -8.63
C SER A 219 15.94 -16.01 -7.80
N TYR A 220 16.09 -16.00 -6.47
CA TYR A 220 15.02 -16.21 -5.50
C TYR A 220 15.06 -15.10 -4.47
N GLU A 221 13.92 -14.47 -4.22
CA GLU A 221 13.79 -13.36 -3.27
C GLU A 221 12.71 -13.67 -2.22
N PRO A 222 13.07 -14.30 -1.08
CA PRO A 222 12.22 -14.29 0.08
C PRO A 222 12.20 -12.90 0.70
N SER A 223 10.99 -12.46 1.12
CA SER A 223 10.83 -11.18 1.83
C SER A 223 9.70 -11.24 2.84
N LEU A 224 9.78 -10.31 3.82
CA LEU A 224 8.79 -10.13 4.87
C LEU A 224 8.38 -8.65 4.90
N MET A 225 7.12 -8.39 5.21
CA MET A 225 6.64 -7.06 5.54
C MET A 225 5.73 -7.15 6.77
N TYR A 226 5.94 -6.25 7.71
CA TYR A 226 5.07 -6.01 8.86
C TYR A 226 4.46 -4.62 8.73
N MET A 227 3.16 -4.54 8.96
CA MET A 227 2.39 -3.31 8.96
C MET A 227 1.67 -3.16 10.30
N TYR A 228 1.68 -1.95 10.84
CA TYR A 228 0.95 -1.58 12.05
C TYR A 228 0.27 -0.22 11.86
N ARG A 229 -1.02 -0.13 12.22
CA ARG A 229 -1.83 1.09 12.24
C ARG A 229 -2.07 1.52 13.65
N ASP A 230 -1.68 2.74 13.97
CA ASP A 230 -1.71 3.30 15.32
C ASP A 230 -3.15 3.48 15.83
N ALA A 231 -4.03 4.08 15.04
CA ALA A 231 -5.38 4.45 15.47
C ALA A 231 -6.33 3.25 15.63
N THR A 232 -6.15 2.19 14.85
CA THR A 232 -7.02 0.99 14.88
C THR A 232 -6.36 -0.18 15.59
N GLU A 233 -5.08 -0.04 15.99
CA GLU A 233 -4.24 -1.11 16.56
C GLU A 233 -4.14 -2.34 15.65
N GLU A 234 -4.51 -2.20 14.37
CA GLU A 234 -4.44 -3.28 13.41
C GLU A 234 -3.00 -3.57 12.99
N SER A 235 -2.67 -4.83 12.94
CA SER A 235 -1.38 -5.27 12.44
C SER A 235 -1.49 -6.44 11.47
N SER A 236 -0.56 -6.50 10.53
CA SER A 236 -0.48 -7.61 9.57
C SER A 236 0.96 -7.96 9.22
N ILE A 237 1.13 -9.21 8.81
CA ILE A 237 2.41 -9.71 8.32
C ILE A 237 2.22 -10.33 6.93
N ASP A 238 3.15 -10.00 6.03
CA ASP A 238 3.26 -10.60 4.71
C ASP A 238 4.52 -11.46 4.66
N VAL A 239 4.38 -12.67 4.16
CA VAL A 239 5.50 -13.57 3.85
C VAL A 239 5.48 -13.80 2.35
N ASN A 240 6.57 -13.46 1.67
CA ASN A 240 6.64 -13.51 0.23
C ASN A 240 7.81 -14.37 -0.26
N ILE A 241 7.61 -14.98 -1.39
CA ILE A 241 8.67 -15.58 -2.20
C ILE A 241 8.49 -15.16 -3.65
N LYS A 242 9.54 -14.63 -4.24
CA LYS A 242 9.58 -14.22 -5.64
C LYS A 242 10.71 -14.96 -6.35
N VAL A 243 10.47 -15.35 -7.57
CA VAL A 243 11.42 -16.08 -8.41
C VAL A 243 11.57 -15.32 -9.70
N TYR A 244 12.78 -15.10 -10.13
CA TYR A 244 13.13 -14.46 -11.39
C TYR A 244 13.85 -15.43 -12.30
N LYS A 245 13.62 -15.29 -13.59
CA LYS A 245 14.37 -15.95 -14.64
C LYS A 245 14.82 -14.92 -15.66
N GLU A 246 16.12 -14.82 -15.87
CA GLU A 246 16.70 -14.05 -16.96
C GLU A 246 16.51 -14.79 -18.28
N VAL A 247 16.11 -14.04 -19.30
CA VAL A 247 15.85 -14.54 -20.67
C VAL A 247 16.41 -13.54 -21.67
N ASP A 248 16.63 -13.95 -22.92
CA ASP A 248 17.28 -13.13 -23.96
C ASP A 248 16.64 -11.73 -24.18
N PHE A 249 15.34 -11.59 -23.92
CA PHE A 249 14.60 -10.35 -24.13
C PHE A 249 14.43 -9.50 -22.85
N GLY A 250 14.88 -10.00 -21.69
CA GLY A 250 14.71 -9.32 -20.40
C GLY A 250 14.56 -10.30 -19.25
N LYS A 251 13.50 -10.14 -18.43
CA LYS A 251 13.30 -10.93 -17.21
C LYS A 251 11.84 -11.37 -17.08
N VAL A 252 11.60 -12.64 -16.75
CA VAL A 252 10.30 -13.14 -16.35
C VAL A 252 10.35 -13.45 -14.87
N TRP A 253 9.31 -13.09 -14.14
CA TRP A 253 9.27 -13.30 -12.72
C TRP A 253 7.85 -13.61 -12.23
N GLY A 254 7.77 -14.25 -11.08
CA GLY A 254 6.51 -14.55 -10.43
C GLY A 254 6.72 -15.00 -9.02
N GLY A 255 5.64 -15.13 -8.27
CA GLY A 255 5.77 -15.52 -6.88
C GLY A 255 4.44 -15.69 -6.17
N LEU A 256 4.55 -15.82 -4.87
CA LEU A 256 3.43 -16.01 -3.96
C LEU A 256 3.63 -15.14 -2.72
N SER A 257 2.58 -14.45 -2.31
CA SER A 257 2.52 -13.75 -1.03
C SER A 257 1.42 -14.34 -0.17
N TYR A 258 1.69 -14.49 1.12
CA TYR A 258 0.71 -14.79 2.14
C TYR A 258 0.65 -13.63 3.13
N ARG A 259 -0.49 -12.96 3.19
CA ARG A 259 -0.79 -11.91 4.18
C ARG A 259 -1.72 -12.45 5.24
N ARG A 260 -1.40 -12.18 6.51
CA ARG A 260 -2.26 -12.49 7.65
C ARG A 260 -2.39 -11.29 8.58
N SER A 261 -3.63 -10.88 8.91
CA SER A 261 -3.89 -9.98 10.02
C SER A 261 -3.58 -10.69 11.34
N LEU A 262 -2.86 -10.02 12.24
CA LEU A 262 -2.55 -10.55 13.56
C LEU A 262 -3.71 -10.28 14.53
N ASP A 263 -4.44 -9.19 14.30
CA ASP A 263 -5.65 -8.79 15.01
C ASP A 263 -6.88 -9.29 14.24
N GLY A 264 -7.94 -9.58 14.93
CA GLY A 264 -9.16 -10.12 14.33
C GLY A 264 -10.39 -9.36 14.76
N ALA A 265 -11.29 -9.08 13.82
CA ALA A 265 -12.62 -8.60 14.14
C ALA A 265 -13.34 -9.64 15.02
N GLN A 266 -13.82 -9.21 16.18
CA GLN A 266 -14.58 -10.07 17.07
C GLN A 266 -16.02 -10.18 16.56
N PHE A 267 -16.54 -11.40 16.51
CA PHE A 267 -17.94 -11.66 16.17
C PHE A 267 -18.52 -12.75 17.09
N LEU A 268 -19.84 -12.73 17.23
CA LEU A 268 -20.57 -13.75 17.99
C LEU A 268 -20.81 -14.98 17.10
N ASP A 269 -20.25 -16.11 17.52
CA ASP A 269 -20.55 -17.42 16.94
C ASP A 269 -21.36 -18.23 17.97
N GLY A 270 -22.67 -18.18 17.83
CA GLY A 270 -23.60 -18.71 18.84
C GLY A 270 -23.48 -17.94 20.16
N ASN A 271 -22.99 -18.61 21.22
CA ASN A 271 -22.81 -18.03 22.57
C ASN A 271 -21.32 -17.69 22.86
N SER A 272 -20.41 -17.88 21.92
CA SER A 272 -18.98 -17.59 22.08
C SER A 272 -18.55 -16.40 21.23
N VAL A 273 -17.57 -15.64 21.73
CA VAL A 273 -16.91 -14.58 20.96
C VAL A 273 -15.77 -15.24 20.17
N SER A 274 -15.87 -15.22 18.86
CA SER A 274 -14.83 -15.67 17.94
C SER A 274 -14.15 -14.48 17.27
N SER A 275 -12.90 -14.62 16.85
CA SER A 275 -12.17 -13.57 16.12
C SER A 275 -11.87 -14.03 14.69
N GLN A 276 -12.23 -13.20 13.72
CA GLN A 276 -11.93 -13.45 12.32
C GLN A 276 -10.69 -12.65 11.91
N LYS A 277 -9.63 -13.35 11.48
CA LYS A 277 -8.41 -12.74 10.97
C LYS A 277 -8.43 -12.75 9.45
N LEU A 278 -8.15 -11.61 8.84
CA LEU A 278 -8.02 -11.52 7.39
C LEU A 278 -6.79 -12.30 6.92
N GLN A 279 -6.98 -13.11 5.89
CA GLN A 279 -5.91 -13.89 5.24
C GLN A 279 -6.04 -13.76 3.73
N TYR A 280 -4.93 -13.42 3.09
CA TYR A 280 -4.84 -13.33 1.63
C TYR A 280 -3.72 -14.22 1.12
N ILE A 281 -4.01 -14.94 0.05
CA ILE A 281 -3.02 -15.65 -0.75
C ILE A 281 -2.95 -14.94 -2.09
N THR A 282 -1.78 -14.45 -2.46
CA THR A 282 -1.61 -13.59 -3.62
C THR A 282 -0.54 -14.16 -4.55
N PRO A 283 -0.89 -15.00 -5.54
CA PRO A 283 -0.02 -15.30 -6.66
C PRO A 283 0.13 -14.07 -7.57
N PHE A 284 1.31 -13.91 -8.14
CA PHE A 284 1.62 -12.84 -9.08
C PHE A 284 2.64 -13.28 -10.12
N ILE A 285 2.59 -12.67 -11.28
CA ILE A 285 3.50 -12.90 -12.40
C ILE A 285 3.78 -11.60 -13.12
N GLY A 286 4.97 -11.46 -13.66
CA GLY A 286 5.34 -10.31 -14.49
C GLY A 286 6.43 -10.63 -15.49
N VAL A 287 6.60 -9.71 -16.40
CA VAL A 287 7.64 -9.75 -17.43
C VAL A 287 8.20 -8.35 -17.64
N ASP A 288 9.51 -8.27 -17.65
CA ASP A 288 10.26 -7.09 -18.08
C ASP A 288 10.75 -7.34 -19.49
N TYR A 289 10.24 -6.56 -20.43
CA TYR A 289 10.61 -6.62 -21.85
C TYR A 289 11.21 -5.29 -22.26
N ASN A 290 12.52 -5.27 -22.46
CA ASN A 290 13.30 -4.03 -22.68
C ASN A 290 13.03 -3.00 -21.57
N GLN A 291 12.37 -1.90 -21.91
CA GLN A 291 12.03 -0.80 -21.00
C GLN A 291 10.63 -0.94 -20.39
N PHE A 292 9.84 -1.90 -20.84
CA PHE A 292 8.44 -2.09 -20.39
C PHE A 292 8.35 -3.21 -19.35
N MET A 293 7.51 -3.00 -18.37
CA MET A 293 7.11 -4.00 -17.40
C MET A 293 5.62 -4.25 -17.48
N PHE A 294 5.22 -5.52 -17.45
CA PHE A 294 3.82 -5.95 -17.37
C PHE A 294 3.70 -6.92 -16.21
N ALA A 295 2.76 -6.68 -15.32
CA ALA A 295 2.52 -7.59 -14.22
C ALA A 295 1.03 -7.78 -13.97
N TYR A 296 0.69 -8.97 -13.51
CA TYR A 296 -0.64 -9.34 -13.05
C TYR A 296 -0.56 -9.96 -11.68
N THR A 297 -1.46 -9.53 -10.80
CA THR A 297 -1.58 -10.01 -9.42
C THR A 297 -3.02 -10.40 -9.15
N TYR A 298 -3.22 -11.54 -8.53
CA TYR A 298 -4.52 -11.98 -8.06
C TYR A 298 -4.44 -12.24 -6.56
N SER A 299 -5.27 -11.57 -5.76
CA SER A 299 -5.33 -11.79 -4.31
C SER A 299 -6.62 -12.52 -3.95
N TYR A 300 -6.47 -13.72 -3.43
CA TYR A 300 -7.57 -14.55 -2.92
C TYR A 300 -7.70 -14.40 -1.41
N GLN A 301 -8.90 -14.10 -0.94
CA GLN A 301 -9.20 -14.03 0.48
C GLN A 301 -9.52 -15.44 1.02
N ALA A 302 -8.65 -15.96 1.87
CA ALA A 302 -8.72 -17.31 2.41
C ALA A 302 -9.37 -17.32 3.81
N ASN A 303 -10.59 -16.75 3.94
CA ASN A 303 -11.33 -16.68 5.19
C ASN A 303 -12.53 -17.62 5.21
N THR A 304 -13.12 -17.79 6.41
CA THR A 304 -14.34 -18.59 6.64
C THR A 304 -15.58 -18.00 5.96
N ILE A 305 -15.61 -16.69 5.68
CA ILE A 305 -16.68 -16.05 4.91
C ILE A 305 -16.30 -16.13 3.42
N ASN A 306 -16.84 -17.10 2.74
CA ASN A 306 -16.70 -17.24 1.29
C ASN A 306 -17.60 -16.22 0.60
N PHE A 307 -17.03 -15.13 0.11
CA PHE A 307 -17.67 -14.34 -0.92
C PHE A 307 -17.50 -15.11 -2.24
N ASN A 308 -18.59 -15.48 -2.90
CA ASN A 308 -18.56 -16.23 -4.18
C ASN A 308 -17.82 -15.51 -5.32
N THR A 309 -17.46 -14.25 -5.13
CA THR A 309 -16.71 -13.40 -6.06
C THR A 309 -15.45 -12.80 -5.40
N GLY A 310 -15.01 -13.38 -4.28
CA GLY A 310 -13.96 -12.83 -3.44
C GLY A 310 -12.58 -12.93 -4.06
N GLY A 311 -12.03 -11.82 -4.45
CA GLY A 311 -10.64 -11.69 -4.91
C GLY A 311 -10.41 -10.33 -5.55
N PHE A 312 -9.13 -9.92 -5.57
CA PHE A 312 -8.70 -8.71 -6.27
C PHE A 312 -7.92 -9.10 -7.51
N HIS A 313 -8.22 -8.45 -8.61
CA HIS A 313 -7.42 -8.51 -9.82
C HIS A 313 -6.65 -7.20 -9.97
N GLN A 314 -5.36 -7.26 -10.20
CA GLN A 314 -4.51 -6.10 -10.38
C GLN A 314 -3.63 -6.27 -11.60
N ILE A 315 -3.59 -5.23 -12.43
CA ILE A 315 -2.68 -5.11 -13.56
C ILE A 315 -1.74 -3.94 -13.28
N THR A 316 -0.45 -4.14 -13.48
CA THR A 316 0.56 -3.09 -13.38
C THR A 316 1.31 -2.97 -14.69
N LEU A 317 1.38 -1.74 -15.21
CA LEU A 317 2.16 -1.37 -16.37
C LEU A 317 3.33 -0.50 -15.93
N GLY A 318 4.52 -0.82 -16.38
CA GLY A 318 5.73 -0.09 -16.07
C GLY A 318 6.46 0.38 -17.31
N TYR A 319 7.12 1.54 -17.19
CA TYR A 319 8.06 2.04 -18.17
C TYR A 319 9.31 2.56 -17.48
N ASN A 320 10.47 2.02 -17.89
CA ASN A 320 11.77 2.42 -17.39
C ASN A 320 12.46 3.27 -18.48
N PHE A 321 12.94 4.43 -18.12
CA PHE A 321 13.58 5.34 -19.08
C PHE A 321 14.77 6.06 -18.45
N ASN A 322 15.56 6.73 -19.26
CA ASN A 322 16.76 7.43 -18.82
C ASN A 322 17.65 6.55 -17.93
N CYS A 323 17.82 5.29 -18.35
CA CYS A 323 18.62 4.31 -17.64
C CYS A 323 20.09 4.70 -17.70
N ARG A 324 20.77 4.61 -16.57
CA ARG A 324 22.20 4.81 -16.43
C ARG A 324 22.92 3.47 -16.51
N ARG A 325 24.23 3.52 -16.64
CA ARG A 325 25.05 2.32 -16.54
C ARG A 325 24.87 1.73 -15.13
N GLU A 326 24.66 0.42 -15.07
CA GLU A 326 24.67 -0.31 -13.81
C GLU A 326 26.01 -0.10 -13.10
N LYS A 327 25.96 0.31 -11.84
CA LYS A 327 27.15 0.61 -11.04
C LYS A 327 27.52 -0.52 -10.11
N TYR A 328 26.52 -1.34 -9.71
CA TYR A 328 26.68 -2.31 -8.65
C TYR A 328 26.54 -3.74 -9.18
N GLU A 329 27.42 -4.61 -8.71
CA GLU A 329 27.33 -6.06 -8.94
C GLU A 329 26.39 -6.71 -7.89
N CYS A 330 25.15 -6.25 -7.77
CA CYS A 330 24.14 -6.86 -6.92
C CYS A 330 22.97 -7.37 -7.75
N ASN A 331 22.35 -8.43 -7.29
CA ASN A 331 21.12 -8.98 -7.87
C ASN A 331 19.86 -8.32 -7.29
N CYS A 332 19.92 -7.04 -7.00
CA CYS A 332 18.83 -6.27 -6.39
C CYS A 332 17.81 -5.81 -7.45
N PRO A 333 16.67 -6.50 -7.66
CA PRO A 333 15.73 -6.16 -8.75
C PRO A 333 15.12 -4.77 -8.63
N ALA A 334 15.05 -4.24 -7.41
CA ALA A 334 14.53 -2.90 -7.18
C ALA A 334 15.53 -1.80 -7.59
N ILE A 335 16.83 -2.12 -7.72
CA ILE A 335 17.92 -1.17 -8.00
C ILE A 335 18.42 -1.28 -9.45
N ASN A 336 18.49 -2.49 -9.97
CA ASN A 336 18.93 -2.77 -11.33
C ASN A 336 17.77 -2.97 -12.30
#